data_f3bfebc8d6d08dc872d0469a4e88d2f9
#
_entry.id   f3bfebc8d6d08dc872d0469a4e88d2f9
#
_cell.length_a   1.000
_cell.length_b   1.000
_cell.length_c   1.000
_cell.angle_alpha   90.00
_cell.angle_beta   90.00
_cell.angle_gamma   90.00
#
_symmetry.space_group_name_H-M   'P 1'
#
loop_
_entity.id
_entity.type
_entity.pdbx_description
1 polymer ?
#
loop_
_entity_poly.entity_id
_entity_poly.type
_entity_poly.pdbx_seq_one_letter_code
_entity_poly.pdbx_strand_id
1 'polypeptide(L)'
;VKLLSNISMSSSEIIDVLCENLNDGIWALRVLYAEGAMNKEKLWDYINQYHKDYQIENEKDYEGKKILPSRYALDIMTARLEGAGLISFKAIGRVRIYDVTDLGNVLIKELEKRVEKNN
;
A
#
# COMPACT_ATOMS: atom_id res chain seq x y z
N VAL A 1 21.44 17.99 -6.28
CA VAL A 1 20.65 18.54 -5.19
C VAL A 1 20.02 19.88 -5.55
N LYS A 2 20.69 20.68 -6.38
CA LYS A 2 20.09 21.92 -6.90
C LYS A 2 18.82 21.68 -7.70
N LEU A 3 18.72 20.54 -8.39
CA LEU A 3 17.51 20.15 -9.12
C LEU A 3 16.31 19.98 -8.21
N LEU A 4 16.53 19.35 -7.04
CA LEU A 4 15.45 19.12 -6.07
C LEU A 4 14.97 20.41 -5.42
N SER A 5 15.89 21.39 -5.21
CA SER A 5 15.51 22.67 -4.61
C SER A 5 14.64 23.53 -5.52
N ASN A 6 14.62 23.24 -6.83
CA ASN A 6 13.81 23.95 -7.81
C ASN A 6 12.43 23.29 -8.04
N ILE A 7 12.21 22.13 -7.46
CA ILE A 7 10.93 21.43 -7.57
C ILE A 7 9.98 21.99 -6.52
N SER A 8 8.88 22.58 -6.98
CA SER A 8 7.85 23.08 -6.10
C SER A 8 6.57 22.28 -6.32
N MET A 9 6.25 21.44 -5.34
CA MET A 9 5.05 20.63 -5.35
C MET A 9 4.36 20.73 -4.00
N SER A 10 3.03 20.88 -4.03
CA SER A 10 2.22 20.84 -2.81
C SER A 10 2.19 19.42 -2.28
N SER A 11 1.84 19.27 -1.00
CA SER A 11 1.64 17.96 -0.38
C SER A 11 0.60 17.14 -1.14
N SER A 12 -0.47 17.80 -1.60
CA SER A 12 -1.53 17.16 -2.37
C SER A 12 -1.02 16.60 -3.71
N GLU A 13 -0.19 17.38 -4.41
CA GLU A 13 0.41 16.95 -5.67
C GLU A 13 1.35 15.76 -5.50
N ILE A 14 2.15 15.77 -4.43
CA ILE A 14 3.06 14.65 -4.11
C ILE A 14 2.24 13.39 -3.85
N ILE A 15 1.15 13.50 -3.09
CA ILE A 15 0.27 12.38 -2.80
C ILE A 15 -0.36 11.83 -4.06
N ASP A 16 -0.79 12.70 -4.98
CA ASP A 16 -1.35 12.28 -6.26
C ASP A 16 -0.35 11.47 -7.08
N VAL A 17 0.89 11.95 -7.16
CA VAL A 17 1.97 11.25 -7.88
C VAL A 17 2.27 9.90 -7.25
N LEU A 18 2.34 9.84 -5.92
CA LEU A 18 2.56 8.57 -5.22
C LEU A 18 1.43 7.57 -5.48
N CYS A 19 0.19 8.02 -5.44
CA CYS A 19 -0.97 7.15 -5.68
C CYS A 19 -0.97 6.60 -7.10
N GLU A 20 -0.65 7.43 -8.10
CA GLU A 20 -0.53 6.97 -9.49
C GLU A 20 0.55 5.91 -9.66
N ASN A 21 1.70 6.11 -9.02
CA ASN A 21 2.84 5.20 -9.16
C ASN A 21 2.68 3.93 -8.35
N LEU A 22 2.04 3.99 -7.20
CA LEU A 22 1.84 2.83 -6.33
C LEU A 22 0.73 1.92 -6.82
N ASN A 23 -0.30 2.50 -7.42
CA ASN A 23 -1.43 1.76 -7.96
C ASN A 23 -1.98 0.76 -6.91
N ASP A 24 -1.86 -0.53 -7.15
CA ASP A 24 -2.37 -1.57 -6.26
C ASP A 24 -1.64 -1.67 -4.92
N GLY A 25 -0.48 -1.05 -4.81
CA GLY A 25 0.31 -1.04 -3.56
C GLY A 25 -0.44 -0.43 -2.38
N ILE A 26 -1.44 0.39 -2.65
CA ILE A 26 -2.28 0.98 -1.60
C ILE A 26 -2.97 -0.10 -0.76
N TRP A 27 -3.29 -1.25 -1.36
CA TRP A 27 -3.90 -2.35 -0.63
C TRP A 27 -3.01 -2.87 0.50
N ALA A 28 -1.70 -2.96 0.26
CA ALA A 28 -0.75 -3.35 1.30
C ALA A 28 -0.70 -2.34 2.44
N LEU A 29 -0.72 -1.04 2.11
CA LEU A 29 -0.74 0.03 3.11
C LEU A 29 -2.01 -0.04 3.97
N ARG A 30 -3.15 -0.26 3.35
CA ARG A 30 -4.43 -0.40 4.06
C ARG A 30 -4.40 -1.57 5.04
N VAL A 31 -3.88 -2.72 4.60
CA VAL A 31 -3.79 -3.90 5.45
C VAL A 31 -2.89 -3.62 6.65
N LEU A 32 -1.70 -3.11 6.43
CA LEU A 32 -0.75 -2.85 7.51
C LEU A 32 -1.26 -1.78 8.46
N TYR A 33 -1.94 -0.78 7.95
CA TYR A 33 -2.52 0.28 8.76
C TYR A 33 -3.64 -0.26 9.67
N ALA A 34 -4.49 -1.12 9.12
CA ALA A 34 -5.65 -1.65 9.84
C ALA A 34 -5.29 -2.80 10.79
N GLU A 35 -4.41 -3.71 10.35
CA GLU A 35 -4.13 -4.95 11.06
C GLU A 35 -2.82 -4.91 11.86
N GLY A 36 -1.92 -3.97 11.57
CA GLY A 36 -0.62 -3.86 12.22
C GLY A 36 0.46 -4.68 11.53
N ALA A 37 1.62 -4.74 12.16
CA ALA A 37 2.79 -5.43 11.61
C ALA A 37 2.54 -6.93 11.46
N MET A 38 3.06 -7.50 10.37
CA MET A 38 2.87 -8.92 10.10
C MET A 38 3.95 -9.48 9.19
N ASN A 39 4.07 -10.80 9.15
CA ASN A 39 5.00 -11.45 8.23
C ASN A 39 4.46 -11.40 6.80
N LYS A 40 5.33 -11.72 5.84
CA LYS A 40 5.03 -11.57 4.41
C LYS A 40 3.89 -12.48 3.94
N GLU A 41 3.81 -13.70 4.46
CA GLU A 41 2.75 -14.64 4.08
C GLU A 41 1.38 -14.16 4.54
N LYS A 42 1.29 -13.66 5.77
CA LYS A 42 0.05 -13.07 6.30
C LYS A 42 -0.33 -11.83 5.51
N LEU A 43 0.66 -10.99 5.20
CA LEU A 43 0.42 -9.80 4.38
C LEU A 43 -0.19 -10.17 3.04
N TRP A 44 0.35 -11.19 2.39
CA TRP A 44 -0.17 -11.71 1.13
C TRP A 44 -1.64 -12.12 1.24
N ASP A 45 -1.94 -12.94 2.24
CA ASP A 45 -3.31 -13.42 2.47
C ASP A 45 -4.28 -12.27 2.74
N TYR A 46 -3.89 -11.33 3.60
CA TYR A 46 -4.74 -10.19 3.94
C TYR A 46 -4.97 -9.26 2.75
N ILE A 47 -3.94 -9.00 1.94
CA ILE A 47 -4.08 -8.15 0.76
C ILE A 47 -5.11 -8.75 -0.20
N ASN A 48 -4.98 -10.04 -0.49
CA ASN A 48 -5.92 -10.73 -1.37
C ASN A 48 -7.34 -10.73 -0.79
N GLN A 49 -7.47 -10.92 0.52
CA GLN A 49 -8.77 -10.95 1.18
C GLN A 49 -9.43 -9.56 1.18
N TYR A 50 -8.68 -8.51 1.52
CA TYR A 50 -9.19 -7.14 1.51
C TYR A 50 -9.67 -6.73 0.13
N HIS A 51 -8.87 -7.03 -0.88
CA HIS A 51 -9.22 -6.73 -2.27
C HIS A 51 -10.48 -7.50 -2.71
N LYS A 52 -10.55 -8.78 -2.38
CA LYS A 52 -11.70 -9.63 -2.69
C LYS A 52 -12.98 -9.07 -2.05
N ASP A 53 -12.91 -8.73 -0.77
CA ASP A 53 -14.07 -8.20 -0.04
C ASP A 53 -14.56 -6.90 -0.67
N TYR A 54 -13.63 -6.02 -1.05
CA TYR A 54 -13.95 -4.76 -1.72
C TYR A 54 -14.61 -5.01 -3.08
N GLN A 55 -14.09 -5.94 -3.87
CA GLN A 55 -14.64 -6.24 -5.18
C GLN A 55 -16.05 -6.83 -5.09
N ILE A 56 -16.28 -7.70 -4.13
CA ILE A 56 -17.63 -8.28 -3.90
C ILE A 56 -18.63 -7.19 -3.53
N GLU A 57 -18.25 -6.23 -2.69
CA GLU A 57 -19.13 -5.14 -2.28
C GLU A 57 -19.42 -4.13 -3.39
N ASN A 58 -18.45 -3.88 -4.26
CA ASN A 58 -18.50 -2.76 -5.20
C ASN A 58 -18.67 -3.16 -6.66
N GLU A 59 -18.41 -4.42 -7.00
CA GLU A 59 -18.53 -4.92 -8.36
C GLU A 59 -19.40 -6.16 -8.40
N LYS A 60 -20.44 -6.13 -9.23
CA LYS A 60 -21.37 -7.25 -9.38
C LYS A 60 -20.76 -8.46 -10.08
N ASP A 61 -19.68 -8.24 -10.85
CA ASP A 61 -19.08 -9.24 -11.73
C ASP A 61 -17.69 -9.67 -11.28
N TYR A 62 -17.48 -9.83 -9.96
CA TYR A 62 -16.20 -10.30 -9.45
C TYR A 62 -15.92 -11.72 -9.91
N GLU A 63 -14.88 -11.90 -10.72
CA GLU A 63 -14.52 -13.17 -11.33
C GLU A 63 -13.57 -14.03 -10.49
N GLY A 64 -13.31 -13.65 -9.26
CA GLY A 64 -12.45 -14.43 -8.36
C GLY A 64 -10.96 -14.24 -8.57
N LYS A 65 -10.55 -13.27 -9.37
CA LYS A 65 -9.13 -12.99 -9.61
C LYS A 65 -8.47 -12.37 -8.40
N LYS A 66 -7.35 -12.94 -7.97
CA LYS A 66 -6.56 -12.37 -6.88
C LYS A 66 -5.74 -11.20 -7.38
N ILE A 67 -5.66 -10.14 -6.57
CA ILE A 67 -4.80 -9.00 -6.89
C ILE A 67 -3.32 -9.39 -6.87
N LEU A 68 -2.94 -10.28 -5.96
CA LEU A 68 -1.59 -10.84 -5.90
C LEU A 68 -1.66 -12.35 -6.16
N PRO A 69 -1.66 -12.76 -7.44
CA PRO A 69 -1.84 -14.17 -7.77
C PRO A 69 -0.60 -15.04 -7.55
N SER A 70 0.57 -14.43 -7.37
CA SER A 70 1.84 -15.15 -7.25
C SER A 70 2.76 -14.50 -6.24
N ARG A 71 3.74 -15.29 -5.76
CA ARG A 71 4.81 -14.79 -4.89
C ARG A 71 5.60 -13.67 -5.59
N TYR A 72 5.79 -13.79 -6.89
CA TYR A 72 6.47 -12.77 -7.68
C TYR A 72 5.74 -11.43 -7.62
N ALA A 73 4.42 -11.43 -7.76
CA ALA A 73 3.61 -10.21 -7.67
C ALA A 73 3.73 -9.57 -6.28
N LEU A 74 3.70 -10.39 -5.24
CA LEU A 74 3.89 -9.92 -3.87
C LEU A 74 5.27 -9.30 -3.67
N ASP A 75 6.32 -9.96 -4.17
CA ASP A 75 7.70 -9.47 -4.04
C ASP A 75 7.88 -8.13 -4.73
N ILE A 76 7.30 -7.95 -5.91
CA ILE A 76 7.34 -6.67 -6.63
C ILE A 76 6.62 -5.59 -5.84
N MET A 77 5.43 -5.87 -5.33
CA MET A 77 4.66 -4.89 -4.57
C MET A 77 5.40 -4.45 -3.31
N THR A 78 5.92 -5.39 -2.52
CA THR A 78 6.65 -5.05 -1.30
C THR A 78 7.93 -4.27 -1.61
N ALA A 79 8.67 -4.67 -2.66
CA ALA A 79 9.88 -3.96 -3.05
C ALA A 79 9.61 -2.52 -3.46
N ARG A 80 8.55 -2.28 -4.20
CA ARG A 80 8.15 -0.92 -4.61
C ARG A 80 7.79 -0.06 -3.41
N LEU A 81 7.03 -0.60 -2.47
CA LEU A 81 6.64 0.13 -1.27
C LEU A 81 7.82 0.40 -0.35
N GLU A 82 8.73 -0.56 -0.22
CA GLU A 82 9.98 -0.35 0.52
C GLU A 82 10.82 0.74 -0.12
N GLY A 83 10.98 0.69 -1.44
CA GLY A 83 11.74 1.68 -2.19
C GLY A 83 11.17 3.09 -2.09
N ALA A 84 9.86 3.20 -1.97
CA ALA A 84 9.18 4.48 -1.79
C ALA A 84 9.20 4.97 -0.32
N GLY A 85 9.69 4.14 0.60
CA GLY A 85 9.75 4.50 2.02
C GLY A 85 8.42 4.42 2.75
N LEU A 86 7.46 3.68 2.19
CA LEU A 86 6.10 3.60 2.74
C LEU A 86 5.90 2.41 3.66
N ILE A 87 6.67 1.36 3.48
CA ILE A 87 6.73 0.23 4.39
C ILE A 87 8.18 -0.08 4.72
N SER A 88 8.40 -0.76 5.83
CA SER A 88 9.71 -1.26 6.23
C SER A 88 9.54 -2.64 6.84
N PHE A 89 10.66 -3.34 7.06
CA PHE A 89 10.60 -4.63 7.75
C PHE A 89 11.69 -4.74 8.80
N LYS A 90 11.45 -5.59 9.76
CA LYS A 90 12.44 -6.03 10.74
C LYS A 90 12.63 -7.52 10.58
N ALA A 91 13.89 -7.97 10.52
CA ALA A 91 14.20 -9.39 10.49
C ALA A 91 14.23 -9.93 11.92
N ILE A 92 13.43 -10.99 12.16
CA ILE A 92 13.43 -11.73 13.43
C ILE A 92 13.79 -13.16 13.05
N GLY A 93 15.07 -13.52 13.22
CA GLY A 93 15.60 -14.78 12.70
C GLY A 93 15.51 -14.77 11.17
N ARG A 94 14.81 -15.72 10.59
CA ARG A 94 14.60 -15.84 9.15
C ARG A 94 13.30 -15.20 8.66
N VAL A 95 12.53 -14.61 9.57
CA VAL A 95 11.22 -14.05 9.27
C VAL A 95 11.33 -12.54 9.18
N ARG A 96 10.73 -11.98 8.14
CA ARG A 96 10.60 -10.53 7.99
C ARG A 96 9.22 -10.10 8.45
N ILE A 97 9.18 -9.14 9.35
CA ILE A 97 7.93 -8.53 9.84
C ILE A 97 7.81 -7.16 9.21
N TYR A 98 6.81 -7.00 8.36
CA TYR A 98 6.55 -5.75 7.64
C TYR A 98 5.63 -4.84 8.44
N ASP A 99 5.86 -3.56 8.34
CA ASP A 99 5.01 -2.55 8.94
C ASP A 99 5.00 -1.29 8.07
N VAL A 100 3.96 -0.49 8.24
CA VAL A 100 3.87 0.81 7.60
C VAL A 100 4.82 1.78 8.29
N THR A 101 5.46 2.65 7.50
CA THR A 101 6.32 3.73 8.04
C THR A 101 5.47 4.94 8.43
N ASP A 102 6.09 5.94 9.06
CA ASP A 102 5.43 7.21 9.35
C ASP A 102 4.91 7.85 8.06
N LEU A 103 5.69 7.81 6.98
CA LEU A 103 5.26 8.34 5.69
C LEU A 103 4.05 7.57 5.15
N GLY A 104 4.07 6.24 5.26
CA GLY A 104 2.93 5.39 4.86
C GLY A 104 1.67 5.73 5.64
N ASN A 105 1.80 5.97 6.94
CA ASN A 105 0.67 6.38 7.78
C ASN A 105 0.09 7.74 7.34
N VAL A 106 0.96 8.70 7.03
CA VAL A 106 0.53 10.00 6.54
C VAL A 106 -0.24 9.86 5.23
N LEU A 107 0.27 9.03 4.32
CA LEU A 107 -0.38 8.79 3.03
C LEU A 107 -1.78 8.17 3.20
N ILE A 108 -1.89 7.14 4.00
CA ILE A 108 -3.17 6.45 4.22
C ILE A 108 -4.20 7.40 4.86
N LYS A 109 -3.79 8.16 5.85
CA LYS A 109 -4.68 9.12 6.51
C LYS A 109 -5.19 10.18 5.55
N GLU A 110 -4.33 10.66 4.67
CA GLU A 110 -4.72 11.65 3.67
C GLU A 110 -5.70 11.06 2.66
N LEU A 111 -5.47 9.83 2.22
CA LEU A 111 -6.39 9.15 1.30
C LEU A 111 -7.77 8.93 1.93
N GLU A 112 -7.82 8.57 3.20
CA GLU A 112 -9.08 8.42 3.93
C GLU A 112 -9.85 9.73 3.99
N LYS A 113 -9.17 10.85 4.25
CA LYS A 113 -9.79 12.18 4.24
C LYS A 113 -10.39 12.53 2.89
N ARG A 114 -9.72 12.16 1.80
CA ARG A 114 -10.21 12.42 0.45
C ARG A 114 -11.49 11.64 0.16
N VAL A 115 -11.55 10.40 0.60
CA VAL A 115 -12.75 9.57 0.44
C VAL A 115 -13.91 10.15 1.23
N GLU A 116 -13.70 10.58 2.47
CA GLU A 116 -14.73 11.21 3.30
C GLU A 116 -15.29 12.49 2.67
N LYS A 117 -14.42 13.31 2.07
CA LYS A 117 -14.84 14.55 1.41
C LYS A 117 -15.70 14.32 0.17
N ASN A 118 -15.51 13.19 -0.51
CA ASN A 118 -16.23 12.86 -1.75
C ASN A 118 -17.53 12.10 -1.50
N ASN A 119 -17.79 11.76 -0.26
CA ASN A 119 -19.02 11.12 0.16
C ASN A 119 -19.93 12.15 0.84
#